data_82007808a1aa519ffa0e2280d22d0f35
#
_entry.id   82007808a1aa519ffa0e2280d22d0f35
#
_cell.length_a   1.000
_cell.length_b   1.000
_cell.length_c   1.000
_cell.angle_alpha   90.00
_cell.angle_beta   90.00
_cell.angle_gamma   90.00
#
_symmetry.space_group_name_H-M   'P 1'
#
loop_
_entity.id
_entity.type
_entity.pdbx_description
1 polymer ?
#
loop_
_entity_poly.entity_id
_entity_poly.type
_entity_poly.pdbx_seq_one_letter_code
_entity_poly.pdbx_strand_id
1 'polypeptide(L)'
;MDYQVIVVGGGHAGLEAAFASAHLGMRTLLVSINIKMMGNMPCNPSIGGSAKGIVVREIDALGGMMGIAADHHYLQMKMLNTGKGPGVQCLRAQQDKLEYPKYLQEMALSTENLTVKEGIVVSLLHDDKKVFGVKLQSGEEYTSEAVILSTGTYMESYIFRGNEKISEGPDGENPSLGLSPY
;
A
#
# COMPACT_ATOMS: atom_id res chain seq x y z
N MET A 1 17.99 -4.35 -16.80
CA MET A 1 17.00 -4.19 -15.71
C MET A 1 15.95 -3.19 -16.16
N ASP A 2 14.70 -3.58 -16.04
CA ASP A 2 13.58 -2.77 -16.52
C ASP A 2 13.31 -1.60 -15.56
N TYR A 3 13.44 -1.86 -14.24
CA TYR A 3 13.24 -0.90 -13.16
C TYR A 3 14.39 -0.94 -12.16
N GLN A 4 14.51 0.08 -11.33
CA GLN A 4 15.43 0.07 -10.20
C GLN A 4 14.75 -0.48 -8.95
N VAL A 5 13.46 -0.16 -8.78
CA VAL A 5 12.65 -0.66 -7.66
C VAL A 5 11.34 -1.26 -8.20
N ILE A 6 10.97 -2.42 -7.70
CA ILE A 6 9.64 -2.98 -7.88
C ILE A 6 8.96 -3.05 -6.52
N VAL A 7 7.75 -2.50 -6.43
CA VAL A 7 6.90 -2.56 -5.24
C VAL A 7 5.72 -3.47 -5.53
N VAL A 8 5.50 -4.46 -4.68
CA VAL A 8 4.40 -5.43 -4.81
C VAL A 8 3.35 -5.15 -3.74
N GLY A 9 2.17 -4.71 -4.19
CA GLY A 9 1.03 -4.38 -3.34
C GLY A 9 0.71 -2.88 -3.32
N GLY A 10 -0.51 -2.52 -3.71
CA GLY A 10 -1.02 -1.14 -3.81
C GLY A 10 -1.70 -0.62 -2.53
N GLY A 11 -1.45 -1.22 -1.37
CA GLY A 11 -1.88 -0.69 -0.07
C GLY A 11 -1.08 0.56 0.33
N HIS A 12 -1.41 1.15 1.49
CA HIS A 12 -0.74 2.38 1.96
C HIS A 12 0.79 2.25 2.04
N ALA A 13 1.29 1.13 2.58
CA ALA A 13 2.74 0.89 2.67
C ALA A 13 3.41 0.81 1.29
N GLY A 14 2.77 0.14 0.33
CA GLY A 14 3.29 0.05 -1.03
C GLY A 14 3.23 1.37 -1.79
N LEU A 15 2.15 2.13 -1.63
CA LEU A 15 2.05 3.47 -2.21
C LEU A 15 3.14 4.40 -1.66
N GLU A 16 3.35 4.43 -0.33
CA GLU A 16 4.42 5.24 0.26
C GLU A 16 5.81 4.83 -0.24
N ALA A 17 6.08 3.52 -0.33
CA ALA A 17 7.33 3.02 -0.87
C ALA A 17 7.52 3.40 -2.35
N ALA A 18 6.46 3.32 -3.15
CA ALA A 18 6.49 3.64 -4.57
C ALA A 18 6.70 5.15 -4.80
N PHE A 19 5.98 6.01 -4.08
CA PHE A 19 6.17 7.46 -4.14
C PHE A 19 7.56 7.87 -3.69
N ALA A 20 8.04 7.34 -2.55
CA ALA A 20 9.38 7.64 -2.05
C ALA A 20 10.46 7.25 -3.07
N SER A 21 10.38 6.07 -3.65
CA SER A 21 11.33 5.61 -4.67
C SER A 21 11.31 6.49 -5.92
N ALA A 22 10.12 6.82 -6.42
CA ALA A 22 9.93 7.65 -7.61
C ALA A 22 10.41 9.11 -7.39
N HIS A 23 10.12 9.70 -6.22
CA HIS A 23 10.60 11.04 -5.84
C HIS A 23 12.13 11.11 -5.69
N LEU A 24 12.78 10.00 -5.34
CA LEU A 24 14.24 9.88 -5.36
C LEU A 24 14.80 9.71 -6.79
N GLY A 25 13.97 9.77 -7.83
CA GLY A 25 14.36 9.65 -9.22
C GLY A 25 14.56 8.21 -9.70
N MET A 26 14.14 7.21 -8.92
CA MET A 26 14.26 5.80 -9.29
C MET A 26 13.12 5.38 -10.22
N ARG A 27 13.45 4.72 -11.34
CA ARG A 27 12.42 4.08 -12.18
C ARG A 27 11.76 2.97 -11.39
N THR A 28 10.52 3.21 -10.98
CA THR A 28 9.77 2.37 -10.04
C THR A 28 8.57 1.73 -10.73
N LEU A 29 8.37 0.44 -10.49
CA LEU A 29 7.16 -0.29 -10.87
C LEU A 29 6.35 -0.60 -9.60
N LEU A 30 5.10 -0.15 -9.55
CA LEU A 30 4.12 -0.59 -8.55
C LEU A 30 3.19 -1.62 -9.18
N VAL A 31 3.20 -2.83 -8.66
CA VAL A 31 2.28 -3.89 -9.07
C VAL A 31 1.16 -4.01 -8.05
N SER A 32 -0.08 -3.87 -8.49
CA SER A 32 -1.28 -4.02 -7.66
C SER A 32 -2.22 -5.05 -8.28
N ILE A 33 -2.84 -5.88 -7.46
CA ILE A 33 -3.86 -6.85 -7.91
C ILE A 33 -5.02 -6.13 -8.62
N ASN A 34 -5.41 -4.96 -8.08
CA ASN A 34 -6.47 -4.13 -8.65
C ASN A 34 -6.12 -2.66 -8.42
N ILE A 35 -5.94 -1.91 -9.51
CA ILE A 35 -5.59 -0.48 -9.45
C ILE A 35 -6.68 0.33 -8.75
N LYS A 36 -7.96 -0.01 -8.95
CA LYS A 36 -9.11 0.69 -8.34
C LYS A 36 -9.21 0.48 -6.83
N MET A 37 -8.48 -0.50 -6.29
CA MET A 37 -8.44 -0.79 -4.85
C MET A 37 -7.17 -0.25 -4.17
N MET A 38 -6.28 0.40 -4.91
CA MET A 38 -5.10 1.02 -4.31
C MET A 38 -5.49 2.10 -3.31
N GLY A 39 -4.83 2.12 -2.16
CA GLY A 39 -5.13 3.07 -1.07
C GLY A 39 -6.46 2.87 -0.37
N ASN A 40 -7.17 1.75 -0.62
CA ASN A 40 -8.46 1.47 0.00
C ASN A 40 -8.37 1.37 1.53
N MET A 41 -9.46 1.79 2.19
CA MET A 41 -9.65 1.69 3.63
C MET A 41 -10.93 0.88 3.93
N PRO A 42 -10.86 -0.46 3.90
CA PRO A 42 -12.06 -1.31 3.92
C PRO A 42 -12.88 -1.18 5.21
N CYS A 43 -12.22 -1.10 6.37
CA CYS A 43 -12.92 -1.12 7.67
C CYS A 43 -13.37 0.27 8.12
N ASN A 44 -12.42 1.13 8.47
CA ASN A 44 -12.69 2.46 9.01
C ASN A 44 -11.84 3.49 8.26
N PRO A 45 -12.45 4.30 7.39
CA PRO A 45 -11.72 5.28 6.59
C PRO A 45 -11.26 6.46 7.46
N SER A 46 -10.21 6.24 8.25
CA SER A 46 -9.62 7.27 9.09
C SER A 46 -8.11 7.19 9.15
N ILE A 47 -7.49 8.36 9.11
CA ILE A 47 -6.05 8.56 9.29
C ILE A 47 -5.82 9.23 10.64
N GLY A 48 -4.90 8.69 11.42
CA GLY A 48 -4.59 9.22 12.74
C GLY A 48 -4.91 8.26 13.88
N GLY A 49 -4.99 8.81 15.09
CA GLY A 49 -5.07 8.04 16.33
C GLY A 49 -3.70 7.91 17.00
N SER A 50 -3.68 7.31 18.21
CA SER A 50 -2.51 7.34 19.12
C SER A 50 -1.25 6.65 18.57
N ALA A 51 -1.38 5.66 17.70
CA ALA A 51 -0.24 5.01 17.05
C ALA A 51 -0.10 5.47 15.59
N LYS A 52 -1.13 5.27 14.77
CA LYS A 52 -1.11 5.62 13.35
C LYS A 52 -0.77 7.11 13.12
N GLY A 53 -1.31 8.02 13.94
CA GLY A 53 -1.06 9.46 13.78
C GLY A 53 0.38 9.87 14.00
N ILE A 54 1.16 9.13 14.81
CA ILE A 54 2.59 9.37 14.99
C ILE A 54 3.34 8.96 13.72
N VAL A 55 3.10 7.73 13.26
CA VAL A 55 3.76 7.19 12.05
C VAL A 55 3.43 8.06 10.82
N VAL A 56 2.17 8.48 10.66
CA VAL A 56 1.77 9.34 9.52
C VAL A 56 2.53 10.67 9.52
N ARG A 57 2.74 11.30 10.69
CA ARG A 57 3.52 12.54 10.79
C ARG A 57 5.00 12.34 10.46
N GLU A 58 5.58 11.21 10.83
CA GLU A 58 6.95 10.87 10.47
C GLU A 58 7.10 10.67 8.95
N ILE A 59 6.14 9.96 8.34
CA ILE A 59 6.10 9.77 6.89
C ILE A 59 5.91 11.11 6.17
N ASP A 60 4.98 11.95 6.64
CA ASP A 60 4.69 13.27 6.09
C ASP A 60 5.92 14.18 6.13
N ALA A 61 6.66 14.18 7.25
CA ALA A 61 7.91 14.93 7.40
C ALA A 61 9.01 14.46 6.41
N LEU A 62 8.92 13.27 5.87
CA LEU A 62 9.80 12.71 4.84
C LEU A 62 9.26 12.89 3.42
N GLY A 63 8.14 13.60 3.24
CA GLY A 63 7.51 13.85 1.94
C GLY A 63 6.54 12.76 1.48
N GLY A 64 5.98 11.98 2.43
CA GLY A 64 4.99 10.94 2.13
C GLY A 64 3.63 11.50 1.73
N MET A 65 2.84 10.70 1.05
CA MET A 65 1.56 11.12 0.44
C MET A 65 0.34 10.92 1.35
N MET A 66 0.46 10.09 2.37
CA MET A 66 -0.67 9.70 3.23
C MET A 66 -1.26 10.88 4.01
N GLY A 67 -0.41 11.77 4.54
CA GLY A 67 -0.80 13.01 5.21
C GLY A 67 -1.47 13.98 4.24
N ILE A 68 -0.85 14.20 3.09
CA ILE A 68 -1.34 15.09 2.03
C ILE A 68 -2.73 14.64 1.55
N ALA A 69 -2.90 13.35 1.22
CA ALA A 69 -4.17 12.80 0.80
C ALA A 69 -5.25 12.93 1.90
N ALA A 70 -4.85 12.75 3.17
CA ALA A 70 -5.76 12.93 4.30
C ALA A 70 -6.23 14.37 4.44
N ASP A 71 -5.37 15.35 4.24
CA ASP A 71 -5.71 16.77 4.32
C ASP A 71 -6.60 17.24 3.16
N HIS A 72 -6.55 16.56 2.01
CA HIS A 72 -7.43 16.87 0.88
C HIS A 72 -8.85 16.30 1.02
N HIS A 73 -9.01 15.18 1.72
CA HIS A 73 -10.26 14.39 1.67
C HIS A 73 -10.86 14.07 3.04
N TYR A 74 -10.48 14.79 4.10
CA TYR A 74 -11.12 14.58 5.39
C TYR A 74 -12.55 15.16 5.43
N LEU A 75 -13.45 14.40 6.04
CA LEU A 75 -14.82 14.79 6.33
C LEU A 75 -14.93 15.45 7.73
N GLN A 76 -14.09 14.98 8.66
CA GLN A 76 -14.02 15.48 10.01
C GLN A 76 -12.61 15.29 10.57
N MET A 77 -12.11 16.31 11.26
CA MET A 77 -10.85 16.24 11.98
C MET A 77 -11.09 16.50 13.46
N LYS A 78 -10.60 15.61 14.33
CA LYS A 78 -10.84 15.67 15.77
C LYS A 78 -9.59 15.31 16.55
N MET A 79 -9.32 16.12 17.60
CA MET A 79 -8.34 15.74 18.62
C MET A 79 -8.95 14.70 19.56
N LEU A 80 -8.30 13.54 19.69
CA LEU A 80 -8.68 12.48 20.61
C LEU A 80 -7.92 12.61 21.92
N ASN A 81 -8.47 12.01 22.97
CA ASN A 81 -7.85 11.92 24.31
C ASN A 81 -7.53 13.27 24.96
N THR A 82 -8.30 14.32 24.66
CA THR A 82 -8.08 15.66 25.21
C THR A 82 -8.15 15.75 26.74
N GLY A 83 -8.86 14.83 27.38
CA GLY A 83 -8.92 14.70 28.85
C GLY A 83 -7.77 13.87 29.45
N LYS A 84 -6.78 13.47 28.64
CA LYS A 84 -5.61 12.67 29.08
C LYS A 84 -4.33 13.48 28.88
N GLY A 85 -3.21 12.96 29.39
CA GLY A 85 -1.92 13.63 29.22
C GLY A 85 -1.50 13.77 27.75
N PRO A 86 -0.62 14.75 27.44
CA PRO A 86 -0.28 15.13 26.05
C PRO A 86 0.33 13.99 25.23
N GLY A 87 1.00 13.03 25.86
CA GLY A 87 1.61 11.89 25.16
C GLY A 87 0.62 10.93 24.48
N VAL A 88 -0.68 11.01 24.81
CA VAL A 88 -1.73 10.18 24.17
C VAL A 88 -2.73 11.03 23.38
N GLN A 89 -2.58 12.35 23.39
CA GLN A 89 -3.40 13.25 22.54
C GLN A 89 -2.97 13.07 21.09
N CYS A 90 -3.94 12.86 20.21
CA CYS A 90 -3.66 12.59 18.82
C CYS A 90 -4.78 13.09 17.91
N LEU A 91 -4.39 13.56 16.75
CA LEU A 91 -5.31 13.94 15.69
C LEU A 91 -5.85 12.70 14.99
N ARG A 92 -7.14 12.73 14.65
CA ARG A 92 -7.78 11.73 13.78
C ARG A 92 -8.63 12.44 12.75
N ALA A 93 -8.36 12.16 11.50
CA ALA A 93 -9.10 12.63 10.35
C ALA A 93 -9.96 11.50 9.79
N GLN A 94 -11.28 11.64 9.84
CA GLN A 94 -12.22 10.77 9.16
C GLN A 94 -12.18 11.12 7.68
N GLN A 95 -11.92 10.13 6.82
CA GLN A 95 -11.74 10.33 5.38
C GLN A 95 -13.03 10.04 4.60
N ASP A 96 -13.17 10.69 3.45
CA ASP A 96 -14.09 10.21 2.42
C ASP A 96 -13.57 8.88 1.87
N LYS A 97 -14.40 7.83 2.01
CA LYS A 97 -14.00 6.45 1.64
C LYS A 97 -13.76 6.26 0.14
N LEU A 98 -14.36 7.10 -0.70
CA LEU A 98 -14.27 7.02 -2.15
C LEU A 98 -13.22 7.97 -2.71
N GLU A 99 -13.22 9.23 -2.26
CA GLU A 99 -12.35 10.26 -2.83
C GLU A 99 -10.89 10.14 -2.35
N TYR A 100 -10.64 9.71 -1.11
CA TYR A 100 -9.29 9.51 -0.61
C TYR A 100 -8.48 8.48 -1.42
N PRO A 101 -8.94 7.24 -1.65
CA PRO A 101 -8.19 6.30 -2.48
C PRO A 101 -8.09 6.74 -3.95
N LYS A 102 -9.12 7.35 -4.50
CA LYS A 102 -9.11 7.89 -5.85
C LYS A 102 -8.00 8.93 -6.04
N TYR A 103 -7.85 9.86 -5.09
CA TYR A 103 -6.76 10.83 -5.10
C TYR A 103 -5.38 10.15 -5.14
N LEU A 104 -5.15 9.14 -4.28
CA LEU A 104 -3.88 8.39 -4.29
C LEU A 104 -3.64 7.65 -5.61
N GLN A 105 -4.70 7.10 -6.23
CA GLN A 105 -4.62 6.43 -7.53
C GLN A 105 -4.24 7.42 -8.63
N GLU A 106 -4.87 8.58 -8.68
CA GLU A 106 -4.58 9.64 -9.65
C GLU A 106 -3.14 10.14 -9.50
N MET A 107 -2.69 10.35 -8.26
CA MET A 107 -1.30 10.74 -7.97
C MET A 107 -0.32 9.65 -8.41
N ALA A 108 -0.58 8.38 -8.12
CA ALA A 108 0.31 7.29 -8.53
C ALA A 108 0.42 7.16 -10.06
N LEU A 109 -0.68 7.36 -10.78
CA LEU A 109 -0.71 7.29 -12.24
C LEU A 109 -0.05 8.50 -12.93
N SER A 110 0.08 9.64 -12.23
CA SER A 110 0.66 10.87 -12.76
C SER A 110 2.07 11.18 -12.26
N THR A 111 2.57 10.42 -11.29
CA THR A 111 3.91 10.64 -10.72
C THR A 111 5.01 10.23 -11.71
N GLU A 112 5.95 11.13 -11.94
CA GLU A 112 7.13 10.87 -12.75
C GLU A 112 7.96 9.71 -12.16
N ASN A 113 8.58 8.91 -13.02
CA ASN A 113 9.34 7.71 -12.65
C ASN A 113 8.55 6.58 -12.00
N LEU A 114 7.23 6.69 -11.86
CA LEU A 114 6.35 5.64 -11.34
C LEU A 114 5.50 5.04 -12.46
N THR A 115 5.67 3.74 -12.68
CA THR A 115 4.78 2.94 -13.54
C THR A 115 3.87 2.11 -12.67
N VAL A 116 2.56 2.16 -12.92
CA VAL A 116 1.58 1.32 -12.22
C VAL A 116 1.12 0.20 -13.14
N LYS A 117 1.18 -1.03 -12.67
CA LYS A 117 0.74 -2.23 -13.40
C LYS A 117 -0.27 -3.02 -12.58
N GLU A 118 -1.39 -3.34 -13.21
CA GLU A 118 -2.33 -4.31 -12.62
C GLU A 118 -1.85 -5.73 -12.90
N GLY A 119 -1.79 -6.55 -11.85
CA GLY A 119 -1.36 -7.93 -11.96
C GLY A 119 -1.15 -8.61 -10.61
N ILE A 120 -1.12 -9.94 -10.62
CA ILE A 120 -0.84 -10.77 -9.45
C ILE A 120 0.60 -11.25 -9.57
N VAL A 121 1.45 -10.89 -8.61
CA VAL A 121 2.80 -11.44 -8.50
C VAL A 121 2.71 -12.83 -7.86
N VAL A 122 3.24 -13.83 -8.55
CA VAL A 122 3.19 -15.23 -8.11
C VAL A 122 4.56 -15.80 -7.74
N SER A 123 5.64 -15.12 -8.11
CA SER A 123 6.99 -15.59 -7.84
C SER A 123 7.99 -14.44 -7.84
N LEU A 124 9.06 -14.59 -7.06
CA LEU A 124 10.23 -13.74 -7.14
C LEU A 124 11.23 -14.34 -8.13
N LEU A 125 11.89 -13.48 -8.91
CA LEU A 125 13.05 -13.87 -9.70
C LEU A 125 14.29 -13.72 -8.82
N HIS A 126 14.95 -14.82 -8.49
CA HIS A 126 16.08 -14.83 -7.58
C HIS A 126 17.15 -15.85 -8.00
N ASP A 127 18.36 -15.65 -7.53
CA ASP A 127 19.42 -16.63 -7.47
C ASP A 127 19.76 -16.92 -5.98
N ASP A 128 20.81 -17.68 -5.73
CA ASP A 128 21.23 -18.05 -4.37
C ASP A 128 21.67 -16.85 -3.50
N LYS A 129 21.81 -15.65 -4.08
CA LYS A 129 22.39 -14.46 -3.42
C LYS A 129 21.47 -13.27 -3.35
N LYS A 130 20.56 -13.12 -4.32
CA LYS A 130 19.72 -11.94 -4.43
C LYS A 130 18.40 -12.19 -5.14
N VAL A 131 17.42 -11.37 -4.84
CA VAL A 131 16.21 -11.18 -5.63
C VAL A 131 16.49 -10.10 -6.67
N PHE A 132 16.08 -10.34 -7.93
CA PHE A 132 16.32 -9.41 -9.03
C PHE A 132 15.06 -9.14 -9.88
N GLY A 133 13.89 -9.48 -9.40
CA GLY A 133 12.65 -9.20 -10.09
C GLY A 133 11.44 -9.98 -9.59
N VAL A 134 10.37 -9.89 -10.36
CA VAL A 134 9.10 -10.56 -10.08
C VAL A 134 8.53 -11.19 -11.35
N LYS A 135 7.71 -12.24 -11.17
CA LYS A 135 6.91 -12.87 -12.21
C LYS A 135 5.43 -12.71 -11.89
N LEU A 136 4.67 -12.26 -12.87
CA LEU A 136 3.22 -12.16 -12.78
C LEU A 136 2.54 -13.47 -13.17
N GLN A 137 1.31 -13.64 -12.72
CA GLN A 137 0.45 -14.76 -13.09
C GLN A 137 0.18 -14.82 -14.61
N SER A 138 0.21 -13.68 -15.29
CA SER A 138 0.12 -13.58 -16.75
C SER A 138 1.32 -14.19 -17.50
N GLY A 139 2.42 -14.48 -16.79
CA GLY A 139 3.67 -14.95 -17.35
C GLY A 139 4.69 -13.83 -17.62
N GLU A 140 4.31 -12.57 -17.51
CA GLU A 140 5.22 -11.43 -17.65
C GLU A 140 6.25 -11.42 -16.52
N GLU A 141 7.48 -11.09 -16.85
CA GLU A 141 8.59 -10.97 -15.90
C GLU A 141 9.17 -9.55 -15.95
N TYR A 142 9.44 -8.98 -14.80
CA TYR A 142 10.06 -7.66 -14.66
C TYR A 142 11.28 -7.76 -13.77
N THR A 143 12.39 -7.15 -14.21
CA THR A 143 13.66 -7.17 -13.49
C THR A 143 13.93 -5.85 -12.77
N SER A 144 14.56 -5.92 -11.58
CA SER A 144 14.91 -4.75 -10.79
C SER A 144 16.15 -4.97 -9.91
N GLU A 145 16.67 -3.87 -9.37
CA GLU A 145 17.76 -3.89 -8.39
C GLU A 145 17.26 -4.25 -6.98
N ALA A 146 16.02 -3.83 -6.67
CA ALA A 146 15.37 -4.09 -5.39
C ALA A 146 13.88 -4.43 -5.57
N VAL A 147 13.36 -5.31 -4.72
CA VAL A 147 11.94 -5.65 -4.65
C VAL A 147 11.45 -5.39 -3.24
N ILE A 148 10.36 -4.63 -3.12
CA ILE A 148 9.68 -4.33 -1.86
C ILE A 148 8.36 -5.10 -1.84
N LEU A 149 8.20 -6.01 -0.87
CA LEU A 149 6.95 -6.75 -0.67
C LEU A 149 6.08 -6.02 0.36
N SER A 150 4.90 -5.58 -0.05
CA SER A 150 3.89 -4.94 0.78
C SER A 150 2.50 -5.51 0.52
N THR A 151 2.42 -6.83 0.43
CA THR A 151 1.24 -7.61 0.06
C THR A 151 0.08 -7.53 1.07
N GLY A 152 0.32 -6.96 2.25
CA GLY A 152 -0.70 -6.77 3.27
C GLY A 152 -1.32 -8.09 3.72
N THR A 153 -2.65 -8.10 3.80
CA THR A 153 -3.44 -9.25 4.26
C THR A 153 -3.94 -10.14 3.12
N TYR A 154 -3.40 -10.01 1.91
CA TYR A 154 -3.85 -10.74 0.73
C TYR A 154 -3.02 -11.99 0.41
N MET A 155 -1.81 -12.10 0.97
CA MET A 155 -0.93 -13.22 0.72
C MET A 155 -1.43 -14.48 1.44
N GLU A 156 -1.90 -15.46 0.66
CA GLU A 156 -2.50 -16.72 1.15
C GLU A 156 -3.57 -16.51 2.23
N SER A 157 -4.41 -15.48 2.04
CA SER A 157 -5.37 -15.02 3.03
C SER A 157 -6.59 -15.93 3.15
N TYR A 158 -7.13 -15.98 4.36
CA TYR A 158 -8.37 -16.68 4.67
C TYR A 158 -9.27 -15.79 5.53
N ILE A 159 -10.56 -15.82 5.23
CA ILE A 159 -11.60 -15.22 6.07
C ILE A 159 -12.29 -16.33 6.87
N PHE A 160 -12.53 -16.06 8.14
CA PHE A 160 -13.31 -16.93 9.00
C PHE A 160 -14.70 -16.33 9.21
N ARG A 161 -15.74 -17.09 8.84
CA ARG A 161 -17.15 -16.78 9.13
C ARG A 161 -17.71 -17.88 10.03
N GLY A 162 -17.64 -17.67 11.34
CA GLY A 162 -17.89 -18.74 12.31
C GLY A 162 -16.88 -19.87 12.17
N ASN A 163 -17.33 -21.06 11.82
CA ASN A 163 -16.47 -22.23 11.61
C ASN A 163 -16.01 -22.43 10.15
N GLU A 164 -16.49 -21.61 9.23
CA GLU A 164 -16.12 -21.69 7.83
C GLU A 164 -14.81 -20.94 7.58
N LYS A 165 -13.88 -21.58 6.87
CA LYS A 165 -12.63 -21.00 6.40
C LYS A 165 -12.72 -20.82 4.89
N ILE A 166 -12.73 -19.57 4.42
CA ILE A 166 -12.86 -19.20 3.02
C ILE A 166 -11.56 -18.54 2.56
N SER A 167 -11.03 -18.99 1.42
CA SER A 167 -9.82 -18.39 0.83
C SER A 167 -10.22 -17.13 0.05
N GLU A 168 -10.20 -15.99 0.71
CA GLU A 168 -10.57 -14.68 0.18
C GLU A 168 -9.74 -13.57 0.84
N GLY A 169 -9.65 -12.42 0.17
CA GLY A 169 -9.21 -11.15 0.74
C GLY A 169 -10.31 -10.45 1.56
N PRO A 170 -10.01 -9.31 2.22
CA PRO A 170 -10.93 -8.64 3.16
C PRO A 170 -12.28 -8.22 2.56
N ASP A 171 -12.34 -7.88 1.28
CA ASP A 171 -13.54 -7.42 0.57
C ASP A 171 -14.03 -8.44 -0.48
N GLY A 172 -13.65 -9.73 -0.32
CA GLY A 172 -14.04 -10.81 -1.23
C GLY A 172 -13.15 -10.95 -2.46
N GLU A 173 -11.97 -10.33 -2.47
CA GLU A 173 -11.01 -10.46 -3.56
C GLU A 173 -10.24 -11.78 -3.47
N ASN A 174 -9.69 -12.19 -4.62
CA ASN A 174 -8.82 -13.36 -4.68
C ASN A 174 -7.51 -13.14 -3.90
N PRO A 175 -7.07 -14.10 -3.08
CA PRO A 175 -5.78 -14.02 -2.42
C PRO A 175 -4.63 -14.14 -3.43
N SER A 176 -3.49 -13.53 -3.11
CA SER A 176 -2.25 -13.77 -3.83
C SER A 176 -1.64 -15.08 -3.36
N LEU A 177 -1.48 -16.04 -4.28
CA LEU A 177 -0.91 -17.36 -4.00
C LEU A 177 0.49 -17.47 -4.61
N GLY A 178 1.38 -18.24 -3.97
CA GLY A 178 2.67 -18.62 -4.50
C GLY A 178 3.88 -17.78 -4.04
N LEU A 179 3.67 -16.68 -3.29
CA LEU A 179 4.76 -15.88 -2.72
C LEU A 179 5.23 -16.37 -1.35
N SER A 180 4.41 -17.10 -0.60
CA SER A 180 4.71 -17.55 0.77
C SER A 180 5.90 -18.52 0.90
N PRO A 181 6.29 -19.31 -0.11
CA PRO A 181 7.47 -20.16 -0.03
C PRO A 181 8.83 -19.44 -0.08
N TYR A 182 8.87 -18.14 -0.37
CA TYR A 182 10.10 -17.32 -0.51
C TYR A 182 10.49 -16.58 0.76
#